data_80787614f4d0c5840dc224b45daac444
#
_entry.id   80787614f4d0c5840dc224b45daac444
#
_cell.length_a   1.000
_cell.length_b   1.000
_cell.length_c   1.000
_cell.angle_alpha   90.00
_cell.angle_beta   90.00
_cell.angle_gamma   90.00
#
_symmetry.space_group_name_H-M   'P 1'
#
loop_
_entity.id
_entity.type
_entity.pdbx_description
1 polymer ?
#
loop_
_entity_poly.entity_id
_entity_poly.type
_entity_poly.pdbx_seq_one_letter_code
_entity_poly.pdbx_strand_id
1 'polypeptide(L)'
;GRRSNTELAARGGLSASGCLRRVQDLERRGIIRGYRAVLDPVQTGRGFIAYLAVGLSDHSKTSQEDFERAMARAPQVVECHNITGTVEYLLRVEVADLAAYKTFHTDIVGQLAQVSSLTSYIVMGSPVNHRG
;
A
#
# COMPACT_ATOMS: atom_id res chain seq x y z
N GLY A 1 11.50 -5.01 -1.36
CA GLY A 1 11.42 -5.89 -1.14
C GLY A 1 11.03 -6.09 -0.99
N ARG A 2 11.00 -6.04 -1.20
CA ARG A 2 10.69 -6.80 -0.95
C ARG A 2 10.33 -7.49 -1.08
N ARG A 3 10.43 -7.44 -1.26
CA ARG A 3 10.04 -8.41 -1.10
C ARG A 3 9.86 -9.05 -1.41
N SER A 4 9.82 -8.91 -1.57
CA SER A 4 9.39 -9.95 -1.50
C SER A 4 8.85 -10.29 -1.80
N ASN A 5 8.70 -10.22 -2.14
CA ASN A 5 8.11 -11.11 -2.09
C ASN A 5 7.81 -11.65 -2.49
N THR A 6 7.81 -11.68 -2.71
CA THR A 6 7.48 -12.53 -2.70
C THR A 6 7.50 -13.05 -2.78
N GLU A 7 7.73 -13.04 -2.60
CA GLU A 7 7.62 -13.75 -2.28
C GLU A 7 7.23 -14.05 -2.43
N LEU A 8 7.36 -13.61 -2.86
CA LEU A 8 6.90 -14.06 -2.63
C LEU A 8 6.23 -14.21 -3.09
N ALA A 9 5.82 -13.97 -3.51
CA ALA A 9 5.31 -14.38 -3.54
C ALA A 9 5.20 -14.58 -3.75
N ALA A 10 5.46 -14.23 -3.56
CA ALA A 10 5.46 -14.67 -3.28
C ALA A 10 5.37 -14.92 -3.31
N ARG A 11 5.35 -14.81 -3.48
CA ARG A 11 5.22 -15.16 -3.23
C ARG A 11 4.47 -15.51 -3.46
N GLY A 12 4.13 -15.33 -3.61
CA GLY A 12 3.59 -15.70 -3.55
C GLY A 12 2.73 -15.81 -3.82
N GLY A 13 2.46 -15.78 -4.56
CA GLY A 13 1.53 -15.73 -4.93
C GLY A 13 0.42 -15.29 -4.52
N LEU A 14 -0.09 -14.76 -5.04
CA LEU A 14 -1.16 -14.35 -4.57
C LEU A 14 -1.58 -13.56 -5.59
N SER A 15 -2.66 -13.86 -6.33
CA SER A 15 -3.33 -12.78 -6.91
C SER A 15 -2.42 -11.60 -6.71
N ALA A 16 -2.51 -10.64 -7.46
CA ALA A 16 -1.73 -9.54 -7.13
C ALA A 16 -1.95 -9.26 -5.70
N SER A 17 -3.16 -9.09 -5.30
CA SER A 17 -3.33 -8.94 -3.91
C SER A 17 -3.12 -10.28 -3.25
N GLY A 18 -3.36 -11.39 -3.93
CA GLY A 18 -3.04 -12.65 -3.34
C GLY A 18 -1.56 -12.87 -3.32
N CYS A 19 -0.88 -12.58 -4.41
CA CYS A 19 0.55 -12.69 -4.42
C CYS A 19 1.15 -11.63 -3.55
N LEU A 20 0.63 -10.44 -3.65
CA LEU A 20 1.05 -9.35 -2.79
C LEU A 20 0.75 -9.70 -1.34
N ARG A 21 -0.44 -10.19 -1.11
CA ARG A 21 -0.82 -10.59 0.22
C ARG A 21 0.10 -11.68 0.72
N ARG A 22 0.42 -12.64 -0.13
CA ARG A 22 1.29 -13.71 0.28
C ARG A 22 2.67 -13.19 0.58
N VAL A 23 3.20 -12.31 -0.25
CA VAL A 23 4.49 -11.72 0.02
C VAL A 23 4.43 -10.94 1.33
N GLN A 24 3.38 -10.14 1.50
CA GLN A 24 3.22 -9.39 2.73
C GLN A 24 3.02 -10.31 3.92
N ASP A 25 2.26 -11.38 3.74
CA ASP A 25 2.06 -12.35 4.81
C ASP A 25 3.36 -13.01 5.20
N LEU A 26 4.17 -13.37 4.21
CA LEU A 26 5.48 -13.97 4.48
C LEU A 26 6.36 -12.99 5.22
N GLU A 27 6.32 -11.73 4.82
CA GLU A 27 7.08 -10.70 5.50
C GLU A 27 6.59 -10.51 6.92
N ARG A 28 5.28 -10.45 7.10
CA ARG A 28 4.72 -10.24 8.43
C ARG A 28 5.02 -11.39 9.36
N ARG A 29 5.05 -12.59 8.83
CA ARG A 29 5.35 -13.77 9.62
C ARG A 29 6.84 -13.99 9.80
N GLY A 30 7.65 -13.12 9.22
CA GLY A 30 9.10 -13.20 9.36
C GLY A 30 9.77 -14.17 8.43
N ILE A 31 9.02 -14.77 7.51
CA ILE A 31 9.60 -15.76 6.60
C ILE A 31 10.62 -15.10 5.67
N ILE A 32 10.32 -13.90 5.19
CA ILE A 32 11.24 -13.17 4.35
C ILE A 32 11.63 -11.83 4.97
N ARG A 33 11.39 -11.66 6.27
CA ARG A 33 11.61 -10.38 6.91
C ARG A 33 13.07 -9.95 6.89
N GLY A 34 13.96 -10.84 7.27
CA GLY A 34 15.37 -10.54 7.28
C GLY A 34 15.99 -10.58 5.91
N TYR A 35 15.18 -10.73 4.91
CA TYR A 35 15.59 -10.97 3.55
C TYR A 35 14.73 -10.06 2.66
N ARG A 36 15.39 -9.15 2.00
CA ARG A 36 14.67 -8.16 1.18
C ARG A 36 14.79 -8.57 -0.28
N ALA A 37 13.83 -9.33 -0.73
CA ALA A 37 13.76 -9.65 -2.15
C ALA A 37 13.33 -8.42 -2.91
N VAL A 38 14.07 -8.06 -3.92
CA VAL A 38 13.64 -7.00 -4.83
C VAL A 38 12.78 -7.68 -5.88
N LEU A 39 11.48 -7.49 -5.76
CA LEU A 39 10.52 -8.11 -6.65
C LEU A 39 10.17 -7.16 -7.78
N ASP A 40 10.10 -7.68 -8.99
CA ASP A 40 9.62 -6.92 -10.13
C ASP A 40 8.12 -6.70 -9.92
N PRO A 41 7.66 -5.45 -9.78
CA PRO A 41 6.23 -5.19 -9.55
C PRO A 41 5.33 -5.74 -10.63
N VAL A 42 5.78 -5.73 -11.88
CA VAL A 42 4.98 -6.26 -12.97
C VAL A 42 4.79 -7.76 -12.81
N GLN A 43 5.86 -8.47 -12.42
CA GLN A 43 5.79 -9.92 -12.26
C GLN A 43 4.96 -10.31 -11.05
N THR A 44 4.87 -9.45 -10.05
CA THR A 44 4.05 -9.72 -8.87
C THR A 44 2.63 -9.18 -9.01
N GLY A 45 2.31 -8.55 -10.16
CA GLY A 45 0.99 -7.95 -10.35
C GLY A 45 0.83 -6.65 -9.60
N ARG A 46 1.93 -5.94 -9.34
CA ARG A 46 1.93 -4.69 -8.58
C ARG A 46 2.57 -3.57 -9.39
N GLY A 47 2.33 -3.59 -10.69
CA GLY A 47 2.97 -2.60 -11.57
C GLY A 47 2.36 -1.22 -11.50
N PHE A 48 1.22 -1.06 -10.86
CA PHE A 48 0.55 0.23 -10.76
C PHE A 48 0.82 0.81 -9.37
N ILE A 49 1.50 1.94 -9.32
CA ILE A 49 1.92 2.56 -8.07
C ILE A 49 1.30 3.94 -7.97
N ALA A 50 0.72 4.23 -6.81
CA ALA A 50 0.12 5.53 -6.55
C ALA A 50 0.47 5.97 -5.14
N TYR A 51 0.58 7.28 -4.96
CA TYR A 51 0.64 7.88 -3.64
C TYR A 51 -0.72 8.52 -3.38
N LEU A 52 -1.31 8.20 -2.24
CA LEU A 52 -2.63 8.70 -1.88
C LEU A 52 -2.51 9.58 -0.65
N ALA A 53 -2.83 10.86 -0.82
CA ALA A 53 -2.85 11.81 0.29
C ALA A 53 -4.24 11.77 0.90
N VAL A 54 -4.30 11.55 2.20
CA VAL A 54 -5.56 11.35 2.92
C VAL A 54 -5.72 12.41 3.99
N GLY A 55 -6.82 13.14 3.93
CA GLY A 55 -7.19 14.09 4.97
C GLY A 55 -8.33 13.52 5.80
N LEU A 56 -8.21 13.69 7.11
CA LEU A 56 -9.23 13.24 8.04
C LEU A 56 -10.09 14.40 8.49
N SER A 57 -11.39 14.14 8.68
CA SER A 57 -12.31 15.16 9.19
C SER A 57 -12.20 15.29 10.70
N ASP A 58 -11.74 14.24 11.38
CA ASP A 58 -11.59 14.20 12.82
C ASP A 58 -10.14 13.93 13.15
N HIS A 59 -9.51 14.86 13.85
CA HIS A 59 -8.08 14.79 14.15
C HIS A 59 -7.80 14.15 15.50
N SER A 60 -8.79 13.50 16.10
CA SER A 60 -8.61 12.83 17.38
C SER A 60 -7.65 11.66 17.26
N LYS A 61 -7.05 11.30 18.37
CA LYS A 61 -6.14 10.16 18.41
C LYS A 61 -6.85 8.87 18.00
N THR A 62 -8.08 8.70 18.46
CA THR A 62 -8.86 7.51 18.11
C THR A 62 -9.10 7.43 16.61
N SER A 63 -9.46 8.54 15.99
CA SER A 63 -9.70 8.58 14.56
C SER A 63 -8.45 8.21 13.78
N GLN A 64 -7.32 8.76 14.20
CA GLN A 64 -6.05 8.45 13.54
C GLN A 64 -5.66 6.98 13.72
N GLU A 65 -5.80 6.46 14.93
CA GLU A 65 -5.45 5.07 15.20
C GLU A 65 -6.35 4.11 14.44
N ASP A 66 -7.64 4.44 14.32
CA ASP A 66 -8.57 3.61 13.56
C ASP A 66 -8.19 3.58 12.08
N PHE A 67 -7.81 4.75 11.54
CA PHE A 67 -7.35 4.82 10.16
C PHE A 67 -6.08 3.99 9.96
N GLU A 68 -5.13 4.13 10.87
CA GLU A 68 -3.87 3.41 10.77
C GLU A 68 -4.11 1.90 10.82
N ARG A 69 -5.02 1.44 11.68
CA ARG A 69 -5.35 0.02 11.76
C ARG A 69 -5.96 -0.47 10.46
N ALA A 70 -6.85 0.34 9.87
CA ALA A 70 -7.47 -0.04 8.61
C ALA A 70 -6.43 -0.17 7.50
N MET A 71 -5.48 0.75 7.47
CA MET A 71 -4.43 0.71 6.46
C MET A 71 -3.49 -0.48 6.68
N ALA A 72 -3.24 -0.82 7.95
CA ALA A 72 -2.38 -1.97 8.25
C ALA A 72 -3.00 -3.29 7.77
N ARG A 73 -4.32 -3.33 7.63
CA ARG A 73 -5.01 -4.53 7.14
C ARG A 73 -5.13 -4.57 5.63
N ALA A 74 -4.85 -3.46 4.96
CA ALA A 74 -5.03 -3.38 3.51
C ALA A 74 -3.75 -3.82 2.82
N PRO A 75 -3.78 -4.95 2.10
CA PRO A 75 -2.56 -5.45 1.45
C PRO A 75 -2.05 -4.53 0.35
N GLN A 76 -2.92 -3.68 -0.18
CA GLN A 76 -2.51 -2.73 -1.22
C GLN A 76 -1.61 -1.62 -0.69
N VAL A 77 -1.66 -1.35 0.61
CA VAL A 77 -0.88 -0.28 1.22
C VAL A 77 0.47 -0.84 1.62
N VAL A 78 1.52 -0.37 0.96
CA VAL A 78 2.88 -0.83 1.30
C VAL A 78 3.57 0.13 2.26
N GLU A 79 3.12 1.38 2.31
CA GLU A 79 3.62 2.36 3.27
C GLU A 79 2.48 3.27 3.69
N CYS A 80 2.46 3.63 4.95
CA CYS A 80 1.49 4.58 5.48
C CYS A 80 2.25 5.52 6.40
N HIS A 81 2.28 6.79 6.04
CA HIS A 81 3.03 7.79 6.78
C HIS A 81 2.10 8.85 7.35
N ASN A 82 2.28 9.15 8.61
CA ASN A 82 1.63 10.30 9.22
C ASN A 82 2.52 11.49 8.94
N ILE A 83 1.97 12.51 8.29
CA ILE A 83 2.77 13.64 7.81
C ILE A 83 2.21 14.95 8.33
N THR A 84 3.00 16.01 8.15
CA THR A 84 2.55 17.37 8.39
C THR A 84 2.10 17.98 7.08
N GLY A 85 1.28 19.01 7.16
CA GLY A 85 0.79 19.70 5.97
C GLY A 85 -0.72 19.76 5.94
N THR A 86 -1.25 19.84 4.75
CA THR A 86 -2.70 19.99 4.57
C THR A 86 -3.47 18.71 4.76
N VAL A 87 -2.78 17.58 4.76
CA VAL A 87 -3.39 16.27 4.99
C VAL A 87 -2.61 15.54 6.07
N GLU A 88 -3.22 14.52 6.66
CA GLU A 88 -2.61 13.80 7.78
C GLU A 88 -1.79 12.60 7.36
N TYR A 89 -2.12 11.97 6.23
CA TYR A 89 -1.47 10.72 5.85
C TYR A 89 -1.09 10.69 4.38
N LEU A 90 0.02 10.05 4.12
CA LEU A 90 0.46 9.76 2.75
C LEU A 90 0.69 8.26 2.66
N LEU A 91 0.00 7.63 1.72
CA LEU A 91 0.08 6.19 1.51
C LEU A 91 0.84 5.91 0.22
N ARG A 92 1.65 4.86 0.24
CA ARG A 92 2.14 4.28 -1.01
C ARG A 92 1.31 3.03 -1.27
N VAL A 93 0.66 2.99 -2.42
CA VAL A 93 -0.25 1.92 -2.81
C VAL A 93 0.30 1.24 -4.04
N GLU A 94 0.36 -0.09 -4.01
CA GLU A 94 0.82 -0.87 -5.15
C GLU A 94 -0.22 -1.92 -5.48
N VAL A 95 -0.71 -1.86 -6.71
CA VAL A 95 -1.78 -2.75 -7.18
C VAL A 95 -1.49 -3.16 -8.63
N ALA A 96 -2.34 -4.00 -9.18
CA ALA A 96 -2.12 -4.56 -10.50
C ALA A 96 -2.31 -3.52 -11.61
N ASP A 97 -3.35 -2.69 -11.49
CA ASP A 97 -3.71 -1.76 -12.54
C ASP A 97 -4.61 -0.66 -11.99
N LEU A 98 -5.05 0.22 -12.86
CA LEU A 98 -5.90 1.34 -12.46
C LEU A 98 -7.24 0.85 -11.91
N ALA A 99 -7.80 -0.21 -12.48
CA ALA A 99 -9.08 -0.73 -11.99
C ALA A 99 -8.95 -1.21 -10.55
N ALA A 100 -7.87 -1.91 -10.23
CA ALA A 100 -7.60 -2.35 -8.87
C ALA A 100 -7.39 -1.15 -7.93
N TYR A 101 -6.74 -0.11 -8.43
CA TYR A 101 -6.57 1.10 -7.62
C TYR A 101 -7.90 1.77 -7.33
N LYS A 102 -8.76 1.84 -8.34
CA LYS A 102 -10.09 2.44 -8.14
C LYS A 102 -10.87 1.70 -7.09
N THR A 103 -10.82 0.37 -7.13
CA THR A 103 -11.50 -0.44 -6.12
C THR A 103 -10.96 -0.15 -4.73
N PHE A 104 -9.64 -0.08 -4.58
CA PHE A 104 -9.03 0.24 -3.30
C PHE A 104 -9.46 1.63 -2.84
N HIS A 105 -9.36 2.62 -3.73
CA HIS A 105 -9.67 4.01 -3.42
C HIS A 105 -11.12 4.15 -2.96
N THR A 106 -12.05 3.52 -3.66
CA THR A 106 -13.48 3.71 -3.42
C THR A 106 -14.00 2.80 -2.32
N ASP A 107 -13.63 1.51 -2.37
CA ASP A 107 -14.26 0.50 -1.53
C ASP A 107 -13.55 0.31 -0.20
N ILE A 108 -12.28 0.68 -0.10
CA ILE A 108 -11.53 0.52 1.14
C ILE A 108 -11.35 1.86 1.82
N VAL A 109 -10.65 2.79 1.17
CA VAL A 109 -10.35 4.07 1.80
C VAL A 109 -11.58 4.97 1.84
N GLY A 110 -12.32 5.01 0.74
CA GLY A 110 -13.48 5.90 0.65
C GLY A 110 -14.63 5.52 1.55
N GLN A 111 -14.62 4.31 2.11
CA GLN A 111 -15.68 3.88 3.02
C GLN A 111 -15.40 4.25 4.47
N LEU A 112 -14.22 4.75 4.77
CA LEU A 112 -13.88 5.10 6.15
C LEU A 112 -14.52 6.45 6.49
N ALA A 113 -15.29 6.45 7.56
CA ALA A 113 -16.12 7.62 7.91
C ALA A 113 -15.27 8.85 8.22
N GLN A 114 -14.06 8.65 8.76
CA GLN A 114 -13.21 9.77 9.15
C GLN A 114 -12.45 10.40 7.99
N VAL A 115 -12.47 9.76 6.82
CA VAL A 115 -11.75 10.30 5.66
C VAL A 115 -12.57 11.43 5.04
N SER A 116 -11.97 12.60 4.90
CA SER A 116 -12.64 13.76 4.33
C SER A 116 -12.14 14.14 2.96
N SER A 117 -10.88 13.80 2.65
CA SER A 117 -10.33 14.16 1.35
C SER A 117 -9.33 13.10 0.89
N LEU A 118 -9.29 12.88 -0.41
CA LEU A 118 -8.39 11.93 -1.03
C LEU A 118 -7.81 12.58 -2.28
N THR A 119 -6.49 12.57 -2.39
CA THR A 119 -5.82 13.05 -3.60
C THR A 119 -4.86 11.98 -4.05
N SER A 120 -5.02 11.53 -5.28
CA SER A 120 -4.20 10.46 -5.83
C SER A 120 -3.11 11.03 -6.71
N TYR A 121 -1.90 10.52 -6.55
CA TYR A 121 -0.75 10.86 -7.38
C TYR A 121 -0.24 9.58 -8.00
N ILE A 122 -0.48 9.43 -9.29
CA ILE A 122 -0.11 8.20 -9.99
C ILE A 122 1.35 8.31 -10.43
N VAL A 123 2.15 7.31 -10.11
CA VAL A 123 3.55 7.28 -10.50
C VAL A 123 3.63 6.97 -11.98
N MET A 124 4.19 7.88 -12.75
CA MET A 124 4.33 7.72 -14.19
C MET A 124 5.65 7.07 -14.56
N GLY A 125 6.62 7.14 -13.69
CA GLY A 125 7.93 6.55 -13.91
C GLY A 125 8.82 6.87 -12.73
N SER A 126 9.90 6.11 -12.59
CA SER A 126 10.82 6.29 -11.46
C SER A 126 12.25 6.29 -12.01
N PRO A 127 12.65 7.42 -12.63
CA PRO A 127 13.98 7.48 -13.28
C PRO A 127 15.13 7.34 -12.30
N VAL A 128 14.89 7.64 -11.02
CA VAL A 128 15.89 7.43 -9.97
C VAL A 128 15.19 6.69 -8.83
N ASN A 129 15.66 5.51 -8.55
CA ASN A 129 15.11 4.71 -7.45
C ASN A 129 16.22 3.86 -6.86
N HIS A 130 16.85 4.40 -5.81
CA HIS A 130 17.98 3.74 -5.17
C HIS A 130 17.55 2.67 -4.17
N ARG A 131 16.26 2.47 -4.01
CA ARG A 131 15.74 1.46 -3.09
C ARG A 131 15.73 0.06 -3.71
N GLY A 132 16.04 0.04 -4.98
CA GLY A 132 15.99 -1.21 -5.70
C GLY A 132 14.95 -1.22 -6.77
#